data_967ca5c66f0bc51ba2668d4f433b374a
#
_entry.id   967ca5c66f0bc51ba2668d4f433b374a
#
_cell.length_a   1.000
_cell.length_b   1.000
_cell.length_c   1.000
_cell.angle_alpha   90.00
_cell.angle_beta   90.00
_cell.angle_gamma   90.00
#
_symmetry.space_group_name_H-M   'P 1'
#
loop_
_entity.id
_entity.type
_entity.pdbx_description
1 polymer ?
#
loop_
_entity_poly.entity_id
_entity_poly.type
_entity_poly.pdbx_seq_one_letter_code
_entity_poly.pdbx_strand_id
1 'polypeptide(L)'
;IEQMDVMSLNLVYEEKGYDPKSLEFELVFDNPDRDTRELNMSSFIADLYETGEVQKGQYSYRGQFEASANRTKERIFLTVKGSVVQEGAENSITINGNKTIVLLGTQAIPITVSFTGAQTLTINGQEIKTTGACSIMSDGRILTSSGENGSILVTKMEKFPVLKNGENNISITNSSNPVTIKYRLRPL
;
A
#
# COMPACT_ATOMS: atom_id res chain seq x y z
N ILE A 1 -16.32 -11.59 -12.39
CA ILE A 1 -16.44 -11.14 -10.99
C ILE A 1 -17.82 -10.57 -10.86
N GLU A 2 -18.76 -11.35 -10.30
CA GLU A 2 -20.09 -10.86 -9.99
C GLU A 2 -19.98 -9.82 -8.89
N GLN A 3 -20.65 -8.70 -9.10
CA GLN A 3 -20.71 -7.58 -8.19
C GLN A 3 -21.35 -8.04 -6.88
N MET A 4 -20.56 -8.08 -5.78
CA MET A 4 -21.12 -8.28 -4.45
C MET A 4 -21.98 -7.07 -4.09
N ASP A 5 -23.26 -7.27 -3.88
CA ASP A 5 -24.16 -6.23 -3.37
C ASP A 5 -23.81 -5.97 -1.90
N VAL A 6 -23.05 -4.91 -1.68
CA VAL A 6 -22.74 -4.39 -0.34
C VAL A 6 -23.86 -3.43 0.03
N MET A 7 -24.80 -3.87 0.86
CA MET A 7 -25.97 -3.08 1.25
C MET A 7 -25.69 -1.97 2.26
N SER A 8 -24.65 -2.08 3.09
CA SER A 8 -24.25 -0.98 3.97
C SER A 8 -22.79 -1.08 4.42
N LEU A 9 -22.10 0.03 4.40
CA LEU A 9 -20.75 0.20 4.93
C LEU A 9 -20.78 1.29 5.99
N ASN A 10 -20.84 0.91 7.26
CA ASN A 10 -20.74 1.85 8.38
C ASN A 10 -19.30 1.95 8.84
N LEU A 11 -18.64 3.07 8.53
CA LEU A 11 -17.30 3.38 9.01
C LEU A 11 -17.42 4.20 10.30
N VAL A 12 -17.02 3.61 11.41
CA VAL A 12 -16.85 4.33 12.68
C VAL A 12 -15.39 4.78 12.76
N TYR A 13 -15.19 6.08 12.79
CA TYR A 13 -13.87 6.70 12.80
C TYR A 13 -13.57 7.20 14.22
N GLU A 14 -12.58 6.63 14.89
CA GLU A 14 -11.96 7.24 16.08
C GLU A 14 -10.56 7.74 15.72
N GLU A 15 -10.41 9.05 15.71
CA GLU A 15 -9.15 9.73 15.45
C GLU A 15 -8.37 9.92 16.75
N LYS A 16 -7.34 9.13 16.96
CA LYS A 16 -6.34 9.36 18.02
C LYS A 16 -4.94 9.33 17.42
N GLY A 17 -4.41 10.52 17.11
CA GLY A 17 -3.01 10.75 16.84
C GLY A 17 -2.34 9.85 15.79
N TYR A 18 -1.06 9.53 15.97
CA TYR A 18 -0.24 8.71 15.07
C TYR A 18 -0.47 7.19 15.18
N ASP A 19 -1.48 6.75 15.93
CA ASP A 19 -1.81 5.35 16.10
C ASP A 19 -2.59 4.80 14.89
N PRO A 20 -2.52 3.49 14.64
CA PRO A 20 -3.35 2.85 13.62
C PRO A 20 -4.82 3.18 13.87
N LYS A 21 -5.51 3.57 12.81
CA LYS A 21 -6.94 3.89 12.88
C LYS A 21 -7.75 2.62 13.13
N SER A 22 -8.77 2.71 13.96
CA SER A 22 -9.75 1.63 14.08
C SER A 22 -10.70 1.69 12.87
N LEU A 23 -10.84 0.60 12.16
CA LEU A 23 -11.80 0.43 11.08
C LEU A 23 -12.81 -0.64 11.50
N GLU A 24 -14.09 -0.30 11.41
CA GLU A 24 -15.18 -1.28 11.59
C GLU A 24 -16.18 -1.11 10.45
N PHE A 25 -16.61 -2.23 9.86
CA PHE A 25 -17.67 -2.26 8.86
C PHE A 25 -18.42 -3.57 8.87
N GLU A 26 -19.63 -3.56 8.33
CA GLU A 26 -20.48 -4.73 8.18
C GLU A 26 -20.75 -4.99 6.69
N LEU A 27 -20.63 -6.25 6.29
CA LEU A 27 -21.05 -6.74 4.98
C LEU A 27 -22.25 -7.65 5.13
N VAL A 28 -23.17 -7.59 4.18
CA VAL A 28 -24.35 -8.45 4.16
C VAL A 28 -24.29 -9.32 2.90
N PHE A 29 -24.32 -10.63 3.10
CA PHE A 29 -24.44 -11.61 2.03
C PHE A 29 -25.89 -12.12 1.99
N ASP A 30 -26.65 -11.77 0.97
CA ASP A 30 -28.08 -12.02 0.85
C ASP A 30 -28.49 -12.85 -0.38
N ASN A 31 -27.54 -13.53 -1.01
CA ASN A 31 -27.84 -14.46 -2.10
C ASN A 31 -28.90 -15.49 -1.65
N PRO A 32 -29.94 -15.78 -2.46
CA PRO A 32 -31.00 -16.74 -2.09
C PRO A 32 -30.47 -18.15 -1.82
N ASP A 33 -29.37 -18.55 -2.48
CA ASP A 33 -28.69 -19.81 -2.21
C ASP A 33 -27.75 -19.71 -1.02
N ARG A 34 -27.94 -20.61 -0.03
CA ARG A 34 -27.17 -20.62 1.19
C ARG A 34 -25.69 -20.94 0.96
N ASP A 35 -25.43 -21.93 0.12
CA ASP A 35 -24.05 -22.40 -0.11
C ASP A 35 -23.24 -21.32 -0.84
N THR A 36 -23.86 -20.60 -1.76
CA THR A 36 -23.28 -19.43 -2.43
C THR A 36 -22.98 -18.31 -1.45
N ARG A 37 -23.86 -18.03 -0.46
CA ARG A 37 -23.57 -17.03 0.59
C ARG A 37 -22.34 -17.38 1.42
N GLU A 38 -22.27 -18.65 1.88
CA GLU A 38 -21.12 -19.14 2.68
C GLU A 38 -19.82 -19.11 1.86
N LEU A 39 -19.87 -19.46 0.58
CA LEU A 39 -18.71 -19.42 -0.31
C LEU A 39 -18.20 -17.98 -0.51
N ASN A 40 -19.11 -17.04 -0.80
CA ASN A 40 -18.75 -15.64 -1.01
C ASN A 40 -18.15 -15.02 0.25
N MET A 41 -18.74 -15.28 1.43
CA MET A 41 -18.20 -14.82 2.70
C MET A 41 -16.80 -15.41 2.95
N SER A 42 -16.64 -16.72 2.74
CA SER A 42 -15.35 -17.40 2.98
C SER A 42 -14.26 -16.90 2.03
N SER A 43 -14.60 -16.66 0.77
CA SER A 43 -13.67 -16.08 -0.20
C SER A 43 -13.26 -14.66 0.18
N PHE A 44 -14.21 -13.83 0.62
CA PHE A 44 -13.89 -12.47 1.09
C PHE A 44 -12.96 -12.50 2.31
N ILE A 45 -13.22 -13.37 3.29
CA ILE A 45 -12.36 -13.50 4.48
C ILE A 45 -10.96 -13.99 4.11
N ALA A 46 -10.85 -14.93 3.17
CA ALA A 46 -9.56 -15.42 2.69
C ALA A 46 -8.76 -14.30 2.03
N ASP A 47 -9.37 -13.57 1.11
CA ASP A 47 -8.75 -12.42 0.43
C ASP A 47 -8.33 -11.33 1.44
N LEU A 48 -9.18 -11.04 2.42
CA LEU A 48 -8.90 -10.05 3.47
C LEU A 48 -7.66 -10.45 4.29
N TYR A 49 -7.54 -11.72 4.68
CA TYR A 49 -6.40 -12.20 5.46
C TYR A 49 -5.13 -12.37 4.63
N GLU A 50 -5.24 -12.67 3.34
CA GLU A 50 -4.11 -12.77 2.44
C GLU A 50 -3.53 -11.38 2.11
N THR A 51 -4.39 -10.42 1.78
CA THR A 51 -3.96 -9.09 1.35
C THR A 51 -3.70 -8.14 2.52
N GLY A 52 -4.43 -8.29 3.63
CA GLY A 52 -4.43 -7.34 4.74
C GLY A 52 -4.89 -5.94 4.30
N GLU A 53 -5.72 -5.86 3.25
CA GLU A 53 -6.12 -4.59 2.64
C GLU A 53 -7.63 -4.54 2.34
N VAL A 54 -8.25 -3.41 2.64
CA VAL A 54 -9.62 -3.06 2.22
C VAL A 54 -9.57 -1.76 1.43
N GLN A 55 -10.21 -1.73 0.27
CA GLN A 55 -10.31 -0.52 -0.56
C GLN A 55 -11.70 0.10 -0.46
N LYS A 56 -11.76 1.43 -0.31
CA LYS A 56 -12.98 2.22 -0.38
C LYS A 56 -12.74 3.51 -1.15
N GLY A 57 -13.33 3.62 -2.34
CA GLY A 57 -13.09 4.75 -3.23
C GLY A 57 -11.62 4.85 -3.60
N GLN A 58 -11.03 6.01 -3.35
CA GLN A 58 -9.61 6.28 -3.61
C GLN A 58 -8.66 5.89 -2.47
N TYR A 59 -9.21 5.40 -1.35
CA TYR A 59 -8.42 5.07 -0.16
C TYR A 59 -8.26 3.56 -0.02
N SER A 60 -7.06 3.17 0.42
CA SER A 60 -6.72 1.82 0.84
C SER A 60 -6.50 1.81 2.35
N TYR A 61 -7.02 0.80 3.02
CA TYR A 61 -6.89 0.58 4.46
C TYR A 61 -6.13 -0.72 4.66
N ARG A 62 -4.89 -0.62 5.10
CA ARG A 62 -3.99 -1.76 5.31
C ARG A 62 -3.73 -2.01 6.78
N GLY A 63 -3.84 -3.26 7.20
CA GLY A 63 -3.60 -3.61 8.60
C GLY A 63 -3.97 -5.03 8.95
N GLN A 64 -4.25 -5.22 10.23
CA GLN A 64 -4.72 -6.50 10.76
C GLN A 64 -6.22 -6.43 10.95
N PHE A 65 -6.91 -7.47 10.49
CA PHE A 65 -8.36 -7.56 10.53
C PHE A 65 -8.82 -8.78 11.32
N GLU A 66 -9.96 -8.61 11.96
CA GLU A 66 -10.73 -9.68 12.60
C GLU A 66 -12.13 -9.67 11.98
N ALA A 67 -12.65 -10.85 11.67
CA ALA A 67 -13.96 -11.01 11.07
C ALA A 67 -14.84 -11.92 11.94
N SER A 68 -16.07 -11.50 12.17
CA SER A 68 -17.08 -12.28 12.89
C SER A 68 -18.38 -12.33 12.12
N ALA A 69 -18.98 -13.51 11.96
CA ALA A 69 -20.18 -13.71 11.18
C ALA A 69 -21.38 -14.06 12.06
N ASN A 70 -22.49 -13.36 11.84
CA ASN A 70 -23.80 -13.69 12.35
C ASN A 70 -24.69 -14.21 11.22
N ARG A 71 -25.23 -15.41 11.36
CA ARG A 71 -25.99 -16.12 10.33
C ARG A 71 -27.47 -16.14 10.67
N THR A 72 -28.28 -15.70 9.73
CA THR A 72 -29.73 -15.90 9.76
C THR A 72 -30.13 -16.89 8.69
N LYS A 73 -31.42 -17.24 8.62
CA LYS A 73 -31.95 -18.12 7.58
C LYS A 73 -31.75 -17.58 6.18
N GLU A 74 -31.79 -16.25 6.01
CA GLU A 74 -31.81 -15.57 4.71
C GLU A 74 -30.53 -14.81 4.40
N ARG A 75 -29.73 -14.43 5.41
CA ARG A 75 -28.59 -13.54 5.30
C ARG A 75 -27.44 -13.93 6.21
N ILE A 76 -26.23 -13.54 5.79
CA ILE A 76 -25.06 -13.56 6.66
C ILE A 76 -24.60 -12.12 6.85
N PHE A 77 -24.43 -11.70 8.10
CA PHE A 77 -23.87 -10.42 8.48
C PHE A 77 -22.42 -10.66 8.91
N LEU A 78 -21.47 -10.09 8.19
CA LEU A 78 -20.05 -10.18 8.50
C LEU A 78 -19.57 -8.85 9.06
N THR A 79 -19.28 -8.80 10.34
CA THR A 79 -18.62 -7.64 10.96
C THR A 79 -17.12 -7.81 10.84
N VAL A 80 -16.45 -6.82 10.28
CA VAL A 80 -14.99 -6.76 10.16
C VAL A 80 -14.49 -5.59 10.99
N LYS A 81 -13.50 -5.85 11.84
CA LYS A 81 -12.79 -4.84 12.64
C LYS A 81 -11.32 -4.91 12.31
N GLY A 82 -10.64 -3.76 12.29
CA GLY A 82 -9.23 -3.73 11.98
C GLY A 82 -8.51 -2.55 12.61
N SER A 83 -7.23 -2.77 12.89
CA SER A 83 -6.26 -1.72 13.18
C SER A 83 -5.50 -1.43 11.90
N VAL A 84 -5.74 -0.27 11.28
CA VAL A 84 -5.37 -0.01 9.89
C VAL A 84 -4.64 1.31 9.70
N VAL A 85 -3.83 1.39 8.66
CA VAL A 85 -3.28 2.62 8.11
C VAL A 85 -4.04 2.98 6.85
N GLN A 86 -4.57 4.19 6.80
CA GLN A 86 -5.22 4.73 5.61
C GLN A 86 -4.18 5.28 4.63
N GLU A 87 -4.26 4.87 3.37
CA GLU A 87 -3.40 5.34 2.30
C GLU A 87 -4.25 5.86 1.13
N GLY A 88 -3.80 6.93 0.49
CA GLY A 88 -4.41 7.46 -0.73
C GLY A 88 -4.09 6.60 -1.96
N ALA A 89 -4.53 7.07 -3.12
CA ALA A 89 -4.21 6.45 -4.40
C ALA A 89 -2.69 6.39 -4.62
N GLU A 90 -2.23 5.39 -5.39
CA GLU A 90 -0.84 5.29 -5.81
C GLU A 90 -0.49 6.44 -6.77
N ASN A 91 0.56 7.15 -6.45
CA ASN A 91 1.18 8.16 -7.30
C ASN A 91 2.49 7.61 -7.86
N SER A 92 2.85 8.04 -9.05
CA SER A 92 4.09 7.64 -9.72
C SER A 92 4.79 8.86 -10.29
N ILE A 93 6.09 8.96 -10.04
CA ILE A 93 6.94 10.05 -10.56
C ILE A 93 8.17 9.45 -11.22
N THR A 94 8.46 9.87 -12.44
CA THR A 94 9.72 9.55 -13.12
C THR A 94 10.74 10.66 -12.88
N ILE A 95 11.94 10.27 -12.47
CA ILE A 95 13.10 11.12 -12.20
C ILE A 95 14.12 10.87 -13.31
N ASN A 96 14.43 11.89 -14.07
CA ASN A 96 15.42 11.89 -15.16
C ASN A 96 16.52 12.95 -14.97
N GLY A 97 16.60 13.55 -13.78
CA GLY A 97 17.56 14.59 -13.40
C GLY A 97 17.30 15.03 -11.96
N ASN A 98 17.58 16.28 -11.65
CA ASN A 98 17.24 16.87 -10.36
C ASN A 98 15.75 17.23 -10.31
N LYS A 99 15.09 16.87 -9.23
CA LYS A 99 13.67 17.17 -9.01
C LYS A 99 13.39 17.44 -7.53
N THR A 100 12.61 18.48 -7.28
CA THR A 100 12.05 18.75 -5.96
C THR A 100 10.55 18.44 -6.01
N ILE A 101 10.07 17.66 -5.03
CA ILE A 101 8.65 17.37 -4.84
C ILE A 101 8.22 17.80 -3.44
N VAL A 102 7.05 18.39 -3.32
CA VAL A 102 6.46 18.78 -2.04
C VAL A 102 5.27 17.88 -1.78
N LEU A 103 5.33 17.15 -0.66
CA LEU A 103 4.27 16.25 -0.25
C LEU A 103 3.59 16.77 1.03
N LEU A 104 2.28 16.69 1.06
CA LEU A 104 1.49 17.05 2.23
C LEU A 104 1.07 15.77 2.94
N GLY A 105 1.44 15.64 4.19
CA GLY A 105 1.16 14.48 5.04
C GLY A 105 1.89 14.62 6.37
N THR A 106 1.71 13.70 7.28
CA THR A 106 2.28 13.79 8.64
C THR A 106 3.42 12.84 8.93
N GLN A 107 3.57 11.79 8.13
CA GLN A 107 4.52 10.71 8.41
C GLN A 107 5.47 10.48 7.25
N ALA A 108 6.55 9.72 7.51
CA ALA A 108 7.38 9.16 6.46
C ALA A 108 6.49 8.32 5.51
N ILE A 109 6.58 8.63 4.23
CA ILE A 109 5.77 8.02 3.17
C ILE A 109 6.57 6.86 2.59
N PRO A 110 6.11 5.61 2.76
CA PRO A 110 6.75 4.45 2.13
C PRO A 110 6.73 4.58 0.61
N ILE A 111 7.82 4.18 -0.02
CA ILE A 111 7.96 4.25 -1.46
C ILE A 111 8.48 2.94 -2.04
N THR A 112 8.21 2.76 -3.33
CA THR A 112 8.91 1.82 -4.18
C THR A 112 9.73 2.60 -5.18
N VAL A 113 11.03 2.34 -5.24
CA VAL A 113 11.96 2.96 -6.17
C VAL A 113 12.36 1.91 -7.21
N SER A 114 12.02 2.13 -8.47
CA SER A 114 12.37 1.23 -9.56
C SER A 114 13.46 1.83 -10.43
N PHE A 115 14.56 1.12 -10.55
CA PHE A 115 15.72 1.43 -11.37
C PHE A 115 15.67 0.68 -12.69
N THR A 116 15.93 1.35 -13.80
CA THR A 116 15.99 0.75 -15.15
C THR A 116 17.39 0.24 -15.51
N GLY A 117 18.41 0.54 -14.70
CA GLY A 117 19.79 0.16 -14.91
C GLY A 117 20.69 0.66 -13.79
N ALA A 118 22.01 0.60 -14.02
CA ALA A 118 23.00 1.12 -13.08
C ALA A 118 22.79 2.64 -12.85
N GLN A 119 22.65 3.03 -11.59
CA GLN A 119 22.27 4.39 -11.21
C GLN A 119 22.75 4.75 -9.80
N THR A 120 22.98 6.04 -9.59
CA THR A 120 23.05 6.62 -8.24
C THR A 120 21.89 7.58 -8.06
N LEU A 121 21.03 7.26 -7.12
CA LEU A 121 19.89 8.08 -6.70
C LEU A 121 20.19 8.71 -5.35
N THR A 122 19.93 10.00 -5.23
CA THR A 122 20.00 10.70 -3.93
C THR A 122 18.61 11.22 -3.57
N ILE A 123 18.12 10.87 -2.39
CA ILE A 123 16.86 11.37 -1.82
C ILE A 123 17.18 12.05 -0.50
N ASN A 124 16.93 13.36 -0.41
CA ASN A 124 17.17 14.16 0.81
C ASN A 124 18.59 13.97 1.40
N GLY A 125 19.59 13.84 0.54
CA GLY A 125 21.00 13.62 0.93
C GLY A 125 21.40 12.17 1.16
N GLN A 126 20.44 11.24 1.20
CA GLN A 126 20.72 9.81 1.29
C GLN A 126 21.01 9.24 -0.11
N GLU A 127 22.16 8.61 -0.27
CA GLU A 127 22.59 8.01 -1.53
C GLU A 127 22.22 6.52 -1.60
N ILE A 128 21.65 6.11 -2.76
CA ILE A 128 21.37 4.73 -3.11
C ILE A 128 22.06 4.45 -4.43
N LYS A 129 22.91 3.42 -4.48
CA LYS A 129 23.65 3.06 -5.69
C LYS A 129 23.35 1.64 -6.13
N THR A 130 22.97 1.49 -7.40
CA THR A 130 22.67 0.21 -8.03
C THR A 130 23.57 -0.05 -9.20
N THR A 131 23.83 -1.34 -9.51
CA THR A 131 24.60 -1.79 -10.66
C THR A 131 23.71 -2.32 -11.79
N GLY A 132 22.42 -2.42 -11.60
CA GLY A 132 21.46 -2.95 -12.57
C GLY A 132 20.01 -2.59 -12.25
N ALA A 133 19.11 -3.08 -13.09
CA ALA A 133 17.67 -2.86 -12.93
C ALA A 133 17.12 -3.63 -11.72
N CYS A 134 16.51 -2.91 -10.79
CA CYS A 134 15.89 -3.49 -9.60
C CYS A 134 14.81 -2.54 -9.03
N SER A 135 13.99 -3.06 -8.13
CA SER A 135 13.05 -2.28 -7.34
C SER A 135 13.40 -2.39 -5.86
N ILE A 136 13.49 -1.26 -5.18
CA ILE A 136 13.77 -1.14 -3.74
C ILE A 136 12.51 -0.62 -3.06
N MET A 137 12.01 -1.34 -2.07
CA MET A 137 10.79 -1.00 -1.33
C MET A 137 11.13 -0.57 0.10
N SER A 138 10.37 0.37 0.64
CA SER A 138 10.54 0.84 2.03
C SER A 138 10.38 -0.26 3.08
N ASP A 139 9.69 -1.34 2.75
CA ASP A 139 9.47 -2.50 3.64
C ASP A 139 10.65 -3.48 3.74
N GLY A 140 11.77 -3.15 3.09
CA GLY A 140 13.00 -3.94 3.14
C GLY A 140 13.19 -4.90 1.97
N ARG A 141 12.27 -4.98 1.03
CA ARG A 141 12.41 -5.84 -0.14
C ARG A 141 13.20 -5.17 -1.25
N ILE A 142 14.08 -5.94 -1.88
CA ILE A 142 14.81 -5.56 -3.09
C ILE A 142 14.59 -6.67 -4.12
N LEU A 143 13.95 -6.33 -5.23
CA LEU A 143 13.57 -7.31 -6.26
C LEU A 143 14.21 -6.97 -7.60
N THR A 144 14.65 -7.98 -8.32
CA THR A 144 15.03 -7.86 -9.74
C THR A 144 13.79 -7.65 -10.61
N SER A 145 13.97 -7.40 -11.90
CA SER A 145 12.86 -7.32 -12.87
C SER A 145 12.08 -8.64 -13.01
N SER A 146 12.69 -9.77 -12.67
CA SER A 146 12.05 -11.10 -12.63
C SER A 146 11.36 -11.40 -11.29
N GLY A 147 11.43 -10.48 -10.31
CA GLY A 147 10.81 -10.66 -8.99
C GLY A 147 11.67 -11.44 -7.98
N GLU A 148 12.92 -11.80 -8.35
CA GLU A 148 13.86 -12.47 -7.47
C GLU A 148 14.56 -11.48 -6.52
N ASN A 149 15.29 -11.98 -5.52
CA ASN A 149 16.08 -11.15 -4.64
C ASN A 149 17.16 -10.36 -5.41
N GLY A 150 17.03 -9.03 -5.40
CA GLY A 150 17.91 -8.10 -6.11
C GLY A 150 18.98 -7.44 -5.22
N SER A 151 19.15 -7.87 -3.97
CA SER A 151 20.08 -7.22 -3.03
C SER A 151 21.51 -7.11 -3.53
N ILE A 152 21.98 -8.06 -4.32
CA ILE A 152 23.31 -8.05 -4.94
C ILE A 152 23.51 -6.87 -5.92
N LEU A 153 22.43 -6.30 -6.43
CA LEU A 153 22.48 -5.15 -7.34
C LEU A 153 22.63 -3.81 -6.60
N VAL A 154 22.47 -3.78 -5.29
CA VAL A 154 22.59 -2.57 -4.47
C VAL A 154 23.97 -2.54 -3.84
N THR A 155 24.79 -1.56 -4.22
CA THR A 155 26.17 -1.43 -3.75
C THR A 155 26.34 -0.37 -2.65
N LYS A 156 25.36 0.54 -2.50
CA LYS A 156 25.33 1.52 -1.43
C LYS A 156 23.88 1.85 -1.07
N MET A 157 23.53 1.71 0.19
CA MET A 157 22.28 2.16 0.78
C MET A 157 22.39 2.08 2.30
N GLU A 158 22.24 3.19 2.99
CA GLU A 158 22.30 3.22 4.47
C GLU A 158 20.97 2.84 5.11
N LYS A 159 19.87 3.28 4.49
CA LYS A 159 18.49 3.04 4.95
C LYS A 159 17.59 2.81 3.75
N PHE A 160 16.52 2.06 3.93
CA PHE A 160 15.49 1.94 2.92
C PHE A 160 14.84 3.31 2.63
N PRO A 161 14.55 3.61 1.35
CA PRO A 161 14.13 4.94 0.95
C PRO A 161 12.71 5.24 1.44
N VAL A 162 12.52 6.48 1.93
CA VAL A 162 11.22 7.04 2.27
C VAL A 162 11.17 8.49 1.82
N LEU A 163 9.97 9.00 1.53
CA LEU A 163 9.74 10.42 1.37
C LEU A 163 9.25 11.01 2.71
N LYS A 164 9.59 12.26 2.95
CA LYS A 164 9.14 13.00 4.14
C LYS A 164 7.98 13.92 3.79
N ASN A 165 7.25 14.35 4.79
CA ASN A 165 6.35 15.49 4.65
C ASN A 165 7.14 16.76 4.28
N GLY A 166 6.55 17.59 3.43
CA GLY A 166 7.18 18.79 2.90
C GLY A 166 8.08 18.51 1.71
N GLU A 167 9.18 19.24 1.62
CA GLU A 167 10.08 19.22 0.48
C GLU A 167 10.98 17.97 0.48
N ASN A 168 11.03 17.30 -0.68
CA ASN A 168 11.95 16.19 -0.94
C ASN A 168 12.79 16.53 -2.17
N ASN A 169 14.11 16.61 -1.96
CA ASN A 169 15.09 16.85 -3.01
C ASN A 169 15.62 15.52 -3.53
N ILE A 170 15.43 15.29 -4.82
CA ILE A 170 15.75 14.03 -5.49
C ILE A 170 16.67 14.32 -6.67
N SER A 171 17.73 13.55 -6.80
CA SER A 171 18.64 13.64 -7.92
C SER A 171 19.15 12.28 -8.37
N ILE A 172 19.49 12.16 -9.65
CA ILE A 172 20.14 10.99 -10.25
C ILE A 172 21.39 11.43 -11.02
N THR A 173 22.37 10.55 -11.14
CA THR A 173 23.63 10.86 -11.83
C THR A 173 23.59 10.52 -13.33
N ASN A 174 22.75 9.57 -13.75
CA ASN A 174 22.65 9.14 -15.15
C ASN A 174 21.23 9.31 -15.68
N SER A 175 21.00 10.35 -16.47
CA SER A 175 19.69 10.67 -17.06
C SER A 175 19.19 9.64 -18.08
N SER A 176 20.08 8.80 -18.64
CA SER A 176 19.72 7.73 -19.57
C SER A 176 19.07 6.54 -18.87
N ASN A 177 19.25 6.42 -17.55
CA ASN A 177 18.63 5.39 -16.71
C ASN A 177 17.66 6.05 -15.72
N PRO A 178 16.47 6.49 -16.15
CA PRO A 178 15.51 7.14 -15.28
C PRO A 178 15.07 6.22 -14.13
N VAL A 179 14.69 6.84 -13.04
CA VAL A 179 14.19 6.15 -11.83
C VAL A 179 12.71 6.49 -11.68
N THR A 180 11.88 5.48 -11.42
CA THR A 180 10.47 5.68 -11.09
C THR A 180 10.26 5.49 -9.60
N ILE A 181 9.62 6.47 -8.97
CA ILE A 181 9.24 6.44 -7.54
C ILE A 181 7.72 6.34 -7.47
N LYS A 182 7.23 5.28 -6.82
CA LYS A 182 5.82 5.08 -6.51
C LYS A 182 5.59 5.29 -5.02
N TYR A 183 4.52 5.98 -4.67
CA TYR A 183 4.16 6.28 -3.28
C TYR A 183 2.66 6.47 -3.12
N ARG A 184 2.18 6.30 -1.88
CA ARG A 184 0.81 6.62 -1.49
C ARG A 184 0.85 7.64 -0.35
N LEU A 185 0.12 8.74 -0.51
CA LEU A 185 0.00 9.72 0.56
C LEU A 185 -0.79 9.11 1.72
N ARG A 186 -0.33 9.38 2.93
CA ARG A 186 -1.06 9.07 4.16
C ARG A 186 -1.75 10.34 4.62
N PRO A 187 -3.07 10.42 4.58
CA PRO A 187 -3.79 11.59 5.08
C PRO A 187 -3.56 11.77 6.58
N LEU A 188 -3.69 13.04 7.00
CA LEU A 188 -3.63 13.46 8.41
C LEU A 188 -4.72 12.81 9.25
#